data_8d33340fa5398b06c5e09255a3fd53f6
#
_entry.id   8d33340fa5398b06c5e09255a3fd53f6
#
_cell.length_a   1.000
_cell.length_b   1.000
_cell.length_c   1.000
_cell.angle_alpha   90.00
_cell.angle_beta   90.00
_cell.angle_gamma   90.00
#
_symmetry.space_group_name_H-M   'P 1'
#
loop_
_entity.id
_entity.type
_entity.pdbx_description
1 polymer ?
#
loop_
_entity_poly.entity_id
_entity_poly.type
_entity_poly.pdbx_seq_one_letter_code
_entity_poly.pdbx_strand_id
1 'polypeptide(L)'
;MHACGHDGHMAMLFGAARMFMENREFPGEVRLIFQPAEEIPPGGSERVITEGGLEGVDAIIGMHIFTNHESGSVGFRPGPFMASTNRFEVILKGKGGHISLPAKCIDPVRMAVDFINSLNSALEERLDKEKYVLGVGRIQGGAQFNRTPDNVGILGSYRTFDSETTDIIDATIKECLEKIKQEYLKHGEEFSGLPDYELDILHGYPVLVNDPFFTEAVNLKLHESFPELTVYPEIEKTFAAEDFASYLQVVPGIFISLGTRNQKKGIVEINHSCAFDIDEEILLKGSEIFHTLSLDFLKQPEKYLSLQKYHGPQEYIEKT
;
A
#
# COMPACT_ATOMS: atom_id res chain seq x y z
N MET A 1 6.33 -2.76 -21.10
CA MET A 1 5.87 -4.12 -20.73
C MET A 1 5.01 -3.99 -19.48
N HIS A 2 4.12 -4.93 -19.22
CA HIS A 2 3.35 -5.00 -17.98
C HIS A 2 4.16 -5.73 -16.89
N ALA A 3 5.10 -5.03 -16.29
CA ALA A 3 6.04 -5.64 -15.32
C ALA A 3 5.42 -5.95 -13.94
N CYS A 4 4.13 -5.66 -13.73
CA CYS A 4 3.34 -6.07 -12.58
C CYS A 4 2.24 -7.10 -12.92
N GLY A 5 2.06 -7.43 -14.21
CA GLY A 5 1.13 -8.49 -14.64
C GLY A 5 -0.33 -8.07 -14.72
N HIS A 6 -0.64 -6.77 -14.77
CA HIS A 6 -2.02 -6.28 -14.83
C HIS A 6 -2.77 -6.69 -16.10
N ASP A 7 -2.07 -7.00 -17.19
CA ASP A 7 -2.65 -7.63 -18.39
C ASP A 7 -3.17 -9.06 -18.09
N GLY A 8 -2.43 -9.82 -17.27
CA GLY A 8 -2.88 -11.10 -16.75
C GLY A 8 -4.11 -10.97 -15.83
N HIS A 9 -4.18 -9.94 -14.97
CA HIS A 9 -5.36 -9.65 -14.15
C HIS A 9 -6.59 -9.40 -15.00
N MET A 10 -6.46 -8.57 -16.04
CA MET A 10 -7.54 -8.33 -17.01
C MET A 10 -7.95 -9.62 -17.74
N ALA A 11 -6.99 -10.43 -18.16
CA ALA A 11 -7.25 -11.70 -18.85
C ALA A 11 -8.05 -12.65 -17.95
N MET A 12 -7.70 -12.78 -16.67
CA MET A 12 -8.44 -13.60 -15.70
C MET A 12 -9.88 -13.11 -15.53
N LEU A 13 -10.08 -11.80 -15.42
CA LEU A 13 -11.43 -11.24 -15.24
C LEU A 13 -12.28 -11.39 -16.51
N PHE A 14 -11.68 -11.24 -17.72
CA PHE A 14 -12.36 -11.58 -18.98
C PHE A 14 -12.73 -13.06 -19.09
N GLY A 15 -11.86 -13.95 -18.63
CA GLY A 15 -12.14 -15.38 -18.56
C GLY A 15 -13.34 -15.68 -17.66
N ALA A 16 -13.38 -15.08 -16.46
CA ALA A 16 -14.52 -15.19 -15.55
C ALA A 16 -15.82 -14.62 -16.18
N ALA A 17 -15.73 -13.45 -16.84
CA ALA A 17 -16.86 -12.85 -17.56
C ALA A 17 -17.48 -13.83 -18.58
N ARG A 18 -16.61 -14.51 -19.34
CA ARG A 18 -17.05 -15.52 -20.30
C ARG A 18 -17.78 -16.68 -19.64
N MET A 19 -17.26 -17.19 -18.51
CA MET A 19 -17.90 -18.27 -17.75
C MET A 19 -19.30 -17.86 -17.25
N PHE A 20 -19.47 -16.64 -16.75
CA PHE A 20 -20.78 -16.10 -16.36
C PHE A 20 -21.72 -15.95 -17.56
N MET A 21 -21.22 -15.64 -18.74
CA MET A 21 -22.04 -15.54 -19.95
C MET A 21 -22.51 -16.91 -20.48
N GLU A 22 -21.71 -17.95 -20.28
CA GLU A 22 -22.07 -19.33 -20.68
C GLU A 22 -23.15 -19.92 -19.76
N ASN A 23 -23.22 -19.52 -18.49
CA ASN A 23 -24.27 -19.89 -17.55
C ASN A 23 -24.75 -18.66 -16.79
N ARG A 24 -25.92 -18.12 -17.20
CA ARG A 24 -26.53 -16.92 -16.63
C ARG A 24 -27.56 -17.19 -15.54
N GLU A 25 -27.80 -18.46 -15.22
CA GLU A 25 -28.77 -18.85 -14.22
C GLU A 25 -28.17 -18.88 -12.81
N PHE A 26 -27.96 -17.69 -12.23
CA PHE A 26 -27.48 -17.51 -10.84
C PHE A 26 -28.27 -16.36 -10.16
N PRO A 27 -28.44 -16.41 -8.83
CA PRO A 27 -29.08 -15.33 -8.09
C PRO A 27 -28.20 -14.08 -8.06
N GLY A 28 -28.81 -12.90 -7.99
CA GLY A 28 -28.07 -11.65 -7.80
C GLY A 28 -27.36 -11.12 -9.05
N GLU A 29 -26.33 -10.34 -8.84
CA GLU A 29 -25.57 -9.64 -9.88
C GLU A 29 -24.06 -9.77 -9.64
N VAL A 30 -23.27 -9.91 -10.70
CA VAL A 30 -21.80 -9.84 -10.68
C VAL A 30 -21.38 -8.61 -11.46
N ARG A 31 -20.68 -7.69 -10.80
CA ARG A 31 -20.10 -6.50 -11.37
C ARG A 31 -18.61 -6.70 -11.60
N LEU A 32 -18.14 -6.51 -12.83
CA LEU A 32 -16.74 -6.62 -13.20
C LEU A 32 -16.14 -5.22 -13.28
N ILE A 33 -15.11 -4.94 -12.49
CA ILE A 33 -14.46 -3.63 -12.41
C ILE A 33 -13.10 -3.72 -13.09
N PHE A 34 -12.92 -2.98 -14.19
CA PHE A 34 -11.65 -2.79 -14.88
C PHE A 34 -11.17 -1.38 -14.59
N GLN A 35 -10.24 -1.25 -13.68
CA GLN A 35 -9.77 0.00 -13.13
C GLN A 35 -8.44 0.43 -13.77
N PRO A 36 -8.21 1.72 -14.07
CA PRO A 36 -6.92 2.26 -14.49
C PRO A 36 -6.05 2.72 -13.31
N ALA A 37 -4.76 2.94 -13.57
CA ALA A 37 -3.85 3.77 -12.79
C ALA A 37 -3.54 3.28 -11.35
N GLU A 38 -3.53 1.97 -11.09
CA GLU A 38 -3.17 1.41 -9.78
C GLU A 38 -1.75 1.80 -9.35
N GLU A 39 -0.78 1.84 -10.26
CA GLU A 39 0.65 2.08 -10.01
C GLU A 39 0.99 3.53 -9.59
N ILE A 40 0.04 4.46 -9.66
CA ILE A 40 0.29 5.90 -9.41
C ILE A 40 -0.79 6.45 -8.48
N PRO A 41 -0.47 6.76 -7.20
CA PRO A 41 -1.42 7.42 -6.31
C PRO A 41 -2.01 8.72 -6.90
N PRO A 42 -3.29 8.99 -6.70
CA PRO A 42 -4.22 8.31 -5.76
C PRO A 42 -4.86 7.03 -6.29
N GLY A 43 -4.44 6.49 -7.44
CA GLY A 43 -5.02 5.30 -8.04
C GLY A 43 -6.36 5.56 -8.74
N GLY A 44 -6.96 4.48 -9.24
CA GLY A 44 -8.28 4.55 -9.88
C GLY A 44 -9.42 4.16 -8.97
N SER A 45 -9.16 3.48 -7.85
CA SER A 45 -10.18 2.95 -6.94
C SER A 45 -11.08 4.02 -6.34
N GLU A 46 -10.50 5.13 -5.86
CA GLU A 46 -11.27 6.26 -5.31
C GLU A 46 -12.23 6.85 -6.34
N ARG A 47 -11.81 6.93 -7.60
CA ARG A 47 -12.65 7.41 -8.68
C ARG A 47 -13.81 6.45 -8.95
N VAL A 48 -13.54 5.14 -8.99
CA VAL A 48 -14.59 4.12 -9.15
C VAL A 48 -15.61 4.22 -8.02
N ILE A 49 -15.16 4.40 -6.76
CA ILE A 49 -16.05 4.59 -5.61
C ILE A 49 -16.90 5.86 -5.76
N THR A 50 -16.28 6.99 -6.06
CA THR A 50 -16.97 8.29 -6.15
C THR A 50 -17.94 8.39 -7.32
N GLU A 51 -17.68 7.65 -8.41
CA GLU A 51 -18.58 7.52 -9.56
C GLU A 51 -19.69 6.46 -9.34
N GLY A 52 -19.82 5.89 -8.12
CA GLY A 52 -20.89 4.95 -7.77
C GLY A 52 -20.62 3.50 -8.16
N GLY A 53 -19.36 3.16 -8.48
CA GLY A 53 -18.97 1.80 -8.89
C GLY A 53 -19.27 0.72 -7.87
N LEU A 54 -19.39 1.07 -6.58
CA LEU A 54 -19.76 0.14 -5.49
C LEU A 54 -21.19 0.31 -4.98
N GLU A 55 -22.02 1.13 -5.60
CA GLU A 55 -23.43 1.27 -5.18
C GLU A 55 -24.18 -0.06 -5.36
N GLY A 56 -24.76 -0.56 -4.26
CA GLY A 56 -25.48 -1.83 -4.22
C GLY A 56 -24.59 -3.07 -4.30
N VAL A 57 -23.28 -2.94 -4.10
CA VAL A 57 -22.35 -4.07 -4.00
C VAL A 57 -22.28 -4.53 -2.55
N ASP A 58 -22.47 -5.83 -2.31
CA ASP A 58 -22.44 -6.43 -0.97
C ASP A 58 -21.03 -6.89 -0.56
N ALA A 59 -20.19 -7.28 -1.53
CA ALA A 59 -18.83 -7.73 -1.28
C ALA A 59 -17.94 -7.59 -2.54
N ILE A 60 -16.61 -7.64 -2.36
CA ILE A 60 -15.65 -7.52 -3.45
C ILE A 60 -14.55 -8.58 -3.36
N ILE A 61 -14.09 -9.08 -4.51
CA ILE A 61 -12.96 -10.00 -4.62
C ILE A 61 -11.94 -9.40 -5.59
N GLY A 62 -10.69 -9.25 -5.13
CA GLY A 62 -9.54 -8.89 -5.94
C GLY A 62 -8.51 -10.01 -5.98
N MET A 63 -7.69 -10.02 -7.05
CA MET A 63 -6.61 -10.98 -7.19
C MET A 63 -5.42 -10.35 -7.91
N HIS A 64 -4.23 -10.60 -7.40
CA HIS A 64 -2.98 -10.15 -8.01
C HIS A 64 -2.04 -11.33 -8.21
N ILE A 65 -1.35 -11.37 -9.34
CA ILE A 65 -0.33 -12.38 -9.65
C ILE A 65 1.03 -11.99 -9.06
N PHE A 66 1.66 -12.94 -8.38
CA PHE A 66 2.97 -12.74 -7.77
C PHE A 66 3.91 -13.89 -8.12
N THR A 67 5.13 -13.55 -8.51
CA THR A 67 6.21 -14.53 -8.80
C THR A 67 7.03 -14.90 -7.56
N ASN A 68 6.72 -14.40 -6.39
CA ASN A 68 7.26 -14.89 -5.12
C ASN A 68 6.59 -16.18 -4.63
N HIS A 69 5.46 -16.58 -5.24
CA HIS A 69 4.76 -17.83 -4.99
C HIS A 69 4.76 -18.73 -6.23
N GLU A 70 4.89 -20.04 -6.03
CA GLU A 70 4.91 -21.03 -7.13
C GLU A 70 3.57 -21.04 -7.88
N SER A 71 3.63 -21.26 -9.21
CA SER A 71 2.44 -21.47 -10.04
C SER A 71 1.62 -22.65 -9.52
N GLY A 72 0.30 -22.48 -9.44
CA GLY A 72 -0.58 -23.47 -8.81
C GLY A 72 -0.76 -23.24 -7.30
N SER A 73 -0.35 -22.09 -6.77
CA SER A 73 -0.64 -21.69 -5.40
C SER A 73 -1.47 -20.43 -5.31
N VAL A 74 -2.24 -20.30 -4.23
CA VAL A 74 -2.95 -19.09 -3.82
C VAL A 74 -2.61 -18.76 -2.38
N GLY A 75 -2.44 -17.48 -2.10
CA GLY A 75 -2.13 -16.99 -0.75
C GLY A 75 -3.02 -15.81 -0.39
N PHE A 76 -3.36 -15.72 0.87
CA PHE A 76 -4.08 -14.59 1.48
C PHE A 76 -3.86 -14.61 2.99
N ARG A 77 -4.39 -13.65 3.68
CA ARG A 77 -4.45 -13.64 5.14
C ARG A 77 -5.67 -12.86 5.62
N PRO A 78 -6.29 -13.23 6.73
CA PRO A 78 -7.29 -12.39 7.39
C PRO A 78 -6.65 -11.16 8.02
N GLY A 79 -7.39 -10.04 8.05
CA GLY A 79 -6.89 -8.78 8.59
C GLY A 79 -5.87 -8.07 7.70
N PRO A 80 -4.95 -7.27 8.28
CA PRO A 80 -3.97 -6.48 7.53
C PRO A 80 -3.05 -7.36 6.68
N PHE A 81 -2.99 -7.08 5.37
CA PHE A 81 -2.20 -7.83 4.41
C PHE A 81 -1.13 -6.99 3.71
N MET A 82 -1.51 -5.82 3.16
CA MET A 82 -0.57 -4.90 2.50
C MET A 82 -0.60 -3.54 3.20
N ALA A 83 0.55 -2.87 3.22
CA ALA A 83 0.73 -1.64 3.98
C ALA A 83 0.03 -0.42 3.33
N SER A 84 -0.23 0.60 4.13
CA SER A 84 -0.55 1.94 3.64
C SER A 84 0.62 2.58 2.92
N THR A 85 0.34 3.61 2.09
CA THR A 85 1.38 4.47 1.53
C THR A 85 1.23 5.88 2.06
N ASN A 86 2.34 6.44 2.55
CA ASN A 86 2.37 7.81 3.03
C ASN A 86 3.63 8.51 2.52
N ARG A 87 3.53 9.79 2.23
CA ARG A 87 4.61 10.65 1.76
C ARG A 87 4.75 11.84 2.69
N PHE A 88 5.97 12.25 2.97
CA PHE A 88 6.22 13.55 3.59
C PHE A 88 7.21 14.37 2.76
N GLU A 89 6.95 15.65 2.67
CA GLU A 89 7.84 16.64 2.07
C GLU A 89 8.15 17.73 3.09
N VAL A 90 9.43 18.00 3.30
CA VAL A 90 9.91 19.00 4.23
C VAL A 90 10.78 19.99 3.46
N ILE A 91 10.53 21.28 3.65
CA ILE A 91 11.42 22.35 3.20
C ILE A 91 11.99 23.05 4.43
N LEU A 92 13.26 22.79 4.72
CA LEU A 92 13.97 23.47 5.80
C LEU A 92 14.49 24.81 5.32
N LYS A 93 14.16 25.87 6.04
CA LYS A 93 14.52 27.26 5.73
C LYS A 93 15.60 27.74 6.68
N GLY A 94 16.73 28.10 6.11
CA GLY A 94 17.87 28.63 6.83
C GLY A 94 18.30 30.00 6.31
N LYS A 95 19.50 30.38 6.64
CA LYS A 95 20.16 31.62 6.16
C LYS A 95 21.42 31.27 5.40
N GLY A 96 21.37 31.41 4.10
CA GLY A 96 22.52 31.15 3.23
C GLY A 96 23.61 32.21 3.34
N GLY A 97 24.85 31.83 2.97
CA GLY A 97 25.97 32.72 2.98
C GLY A 97 27.30 32.05 2.61
N HIS A 98 28.40 32.79 2.66
CA HIS A 98 29.72 32.26 2.37
C HIS A 98 30.16 31.33 3.52
N ILE A 99 30.66 30.15 3.22
CA ILE A 99 31.03 29.12 4.20
C ILE A 99 32.13 29.59 5.19
N SER A 100 32.92 30.59 4.83
CA SER A 100 33.91 31.20 5.72
C SER A 100 33.31 32.11 6.82
N LEU A 101 32.01 32.37 6.76
CA LEU A 101 31.29 33.20 7.72
C LEU A 101 30.16 32.44 8.40
N PRO A 102 30.43 31.29 9.07
CA PRO A 102 29.39 30.39 9.58
C PRO A 102 28.49 31.07 10.61
N ALA A 103 29.01 32.02 11.40
CA ALA A 103 28.21 32.78 12.38
C ALA A 103 27.13 33.68 11.74
N LYS A 104 27.21 33.95 10.42
CA LYS A 104 26.20 34.72 9.67
C LYS A 104 25.21 33.85 8.89
N CYS A 105 25.28 32.54 9.09
CA CYS A 105 24.47 31.55 8.39
C CYS A 105 23.65 30.72 9.39
N ILE A 106 22.50 30.24 8.94
CA ILE A 106 21.78 29.11 9.55
C ILE A 106 21.78 28.03 8.47
N ASP A 107 22.48 26.93 8.72
CA ASP A 107 22.75 25.92 7.68
C ASP A 107 21.63 24.87 7.57
N PRO A 108 20.74 24.95 6.57
CA PRO A 108 19.66 24.00 6.40
C PRO A 108 20.14 22.60 5.94
N VAL A 109 21.38 22.47 5.45
CA VAL A 109 21.96 21.14 5.14
C VAL A 109 22.24 20.39 6.43
N ARG A 110 22.80 21.07 7.44
CA ARG A 110 23.00 20.48 8.78
C ARG A 110 21.67 20.18 9.46
N MET A 111 20.70 21.12 9.37
CA MET A 111 19.35 20.86 9.87
C MET A 111 18.74 19.60 9.27
N ALA A 112 18.92 19.35 7.97
CA ALA A 112 18.41 18.16 7.29
C ALA A 112 19.04 16.87 7.81
N VAL A 113 20.35 16.85 8.01
CA VAL A 113 21.09 15.71 8.58
C VAL A 113 20.60 15.42 10.01
N ASP A 114 20.51 16.45 10.83
CA ASP A 114 20.10 16.32 12.24
C ASP A 114 18.64 15.88 12.34
N PHE A 115 17.75 16.40 11.47
CA PHE A 115 16.36 15.96 11.37
C PHE A 115 16.25 14.46 11.03
N ILE A 116 16.91 13.99 9.99
CA ILE A 116 16.84 12.59 9.55
C ILE A 116 17.38 11.67 10.65
N ASN A 117 18.48 12.00 11.29
CA ASN A 117 19.05 11.22 12.38
C ASN A 117 18.11 11.20 13.61
N SER A 118 17.57 12.36 13.99
CA SER A 118 16.63 12.46 15.12
C SER A 118 15.33 11.69 14.84
N LEU A 119 14.80 11.77 13.63
CA LEU A 119 13.58 11.05 13.22
C LEU A 119 13.80 9.53 13.31
N ASN A 120 14.89 9.01 12.73
CA ASN A 120 15.19 7.58 12.80
C ASN A 120 15.35 7.11 14.23
N SER A 121 16.13 7.81 15.06
CA SER A 121 16.33 7.44 16.47
C SER A 121 15.02 7.47 17.26
N ALA A 122 14.21 8.50 17.08
CA ALA A 122 12.94 8.63 17.80
C ALA A 122 11.92 7.55 17.40
N LEU A 123 11.90 7.13 16.13
CA LEU A 123 11.02 6.05 15.69
C LEU A 123 11.50 4.68 16.18
N GLU A 124 12.81 4.42 16.20
CA GLU A 124 13.38 3.18 16.77
C GLU A 124 13.12 3.04 18.29
N GLU A 125 12.95 4.15 19.01
CA GLU A 125 12.58 4.16 20.42
C GLU A 125 11.08 3.95 20.65
N ARG A 126 10.21 4.30 19.70
CA ARG A 126 8.74 4.35 19.84
C ARG A 126 8.04 3.17 19.22
N LEU A 127 8.61 2.59 18.18
CA LEU A 127 7.96 1.59 17.33
C LEU A 127 8.86 0.38 17.07
N ASP A 128 8.23 -0.79 17.02
CA ASP A 128 8.88 -1.99 16.55
C ASP A 128 9.16 -1.92 15.04
N LYS A 129 10.33 -2.41 14.62
CA LYS A 129 10.78 -2.36 13.21
C LYS A 129 9.88 -3.13 12.24
N GLU A 130 9.07 -4.06 12.75
CA GLU A 130 8.12 -4.84 11.94
C GLU A 130 6.82 -4.11 11.64
N LYS A 131 6.55 -2.99 12.35
CA LYS A 131 5.31 -2.22 12.18
C LYS A 131 5.38 -1.20 11.05
N TYR A 132 6.58 -0.77 10.66
CA TYR A 132 6.74 0.28 9.67
C TYR A 132 8.01 0.14 8.85
N VAL A 133 8.02 0.79 7.69
CA VAL A 133 9.23 1.18 6.97
C VAL A 133 9.17 2.67 6.70
N LEU A 134 10.31 3.35 6.85
CA LEU A 134 10.45 4.77 6.51
C LEU A 134 11.76 4.99 5.76
N GLY A 135 11.70 5.76 4.69
CA GLY A 135 12.88 6.09 3.90
C GLY A 135 12.82 7.51 3.33
N VAL A 136 13.99 8.14 3.24
CA VAL A 136 14.18 9.41 2.53
C VAL A 136 14.71 9.11 1.14
N GLY A 137 13.90 9.40 0.12
CA GLY A 137 14.23 9.14 -1.28
C GLY A 137 14.95 10.29 -1.98
N ARG A 138 14.82 11.54 -1.46
CA ARG A 138 15.44 12.72 -2.05
C ARG A 138 15.82 13.74 -1.00
N ILE A 139 17.03 14.26 -1.11
CA ILE A 139 17.50 15.46 -0.41
C ILE A 139 18.03 16.40 -1.48
N GLN A 140 17.55 17.63 -1.52
CA GLN A 140 17.94 18.61 -2.52
C GLN A 140 18.20 20.00 -1.90
N GLY A 141 19.41 20.52 -2.08
CA GLY A 141 19.79 21.86 -1.64
C GLY A 141 21.21 22.20 -2.02
N GLY A 142 21.50 23.52 -2.13
CA GLY A 142 22.81 24.04 -2.50
C GLY A 142 23.10 23.94 -4.01
N ALA A 143 23.94 24.88 -4.48
CA ALA A 143 24.39 24.93 -5.87
C ALA A 143 25.93 25.12 -5.97
N GLN A 144 26.59 25.52 -4.89
CA GLN A 144 28.00 25.84 -4.88
C GLN A 144 28.69 25.20 -3.66
N PHE A 145 29.94 24.73 -3.84
CA PHE A 145 30.71 24.04 -2.79
C PHE A 145 31.12 24.95 -1.62
N ASN A 146 31.14 26.28 -1.81
CA ASN A 146 31.60 27.27 -0.86
C ASN A 146 30.52 28.21 -0.34
N ARG A 147 29.25 27.82 -0.52
CA ARG A 147 28.07 28.59 -0.09
C ARG A 147 27.04 27.71 0.60
N THR A 148 26.67 28.08 1.82
CA THR A 148 25.46 27.52 2.48
C THR A 148 24.22 27.95 1.73
N PRO A 149 23.27 27.03 1.41
CA PRO A 149 22.01 27.39 0.76
C PRO A 149 21.04 28.08 1.72
N ASP A 150 19.99 28.68 1.16
CA ASP A 150 18.90 29.25 1.95
C ASP A 150 17.86 28.18 2.32
N ASN A 151 17.71 27.14 1.50
CA ASN A 151 16.72 26.06 1.72
C ASN A 151 17.29 24.70 1.37
N VAL A 152 16.73 23.66 2.03
CA VAL A 152 16.92 22.24 1.68
C VAL A 152 15.55 21.55 1.69
N GLY A 153 15.25 20.86 0.58
CA GLY A 153 14.07 20.01 0.45
C GLY A 153 14.39 18.55 0.76
N ILE A 154 13.53 17.89 1.50
CA ILE A 154 13.57 16.47 1.81
C ILE A 154 12.26 15.85 1.35
N LEU A 155 12.32 14.73 0.64
CA LEU A 155 11.16 13.93 0.26
C LEU A 155 11.37 12.51 0.76
N GLY A 156 10.44 12.04 1.56
CA GLY A 156 10.45 10.70 2.12
C GLY A 156 9.09 10.02 2.02
N SER A 157 9.08 8.74 2.31
CA SER A 157 7.87 7.94 2.41
C SER A 157 7.95 6.98 3.59
N TYR A 158 6.79 6.60 4.10
CA TYR A 158 6.67 5.57 5.11
C TYR A 158 5.42 4.73 4.85
N ARG A 159 5.44 3.51 5.38
CA ARG A 159 4.38 2.51 5.23
C ARG A 159 4.08 1.88 6.56
N THR A 160 2.81 1.62 6.84
CA THR A 160 2.34 1.09 8.12
C THR A 160 1.22 0.08 7.90
N PHE A 161 0.90 -0.70 8.93
CA PHE A 161 -0.21 -1.66 8.89
C PHE A 161 -1.40 -1.26 9.77
N ASP A 162 -1.33 -0.10 10.43
CA ASP A 162 -2.39 0.43 11.28
C ASP A 162 -2.33 1.96 11.36
N SER A 163 -3.43 2.58 11.77
CA SER A 163 -3.55 4.04 11.88
C SER A 163 -2.76 4.59 13.09
N GLU A 164 -2.67 3.84 14.18
CA GLU A 164 -1.93 4.27 15.38
C GLU A 164 -0.44 4.47 15.06
N THR A 165 0.16 3.49 14.35
CA THR A 165 1.54 3.59 13.89
C THR A 165 1.74 4.78 12.95
N THR A 166 0.77 5.03 12.05
CA THR A 166 0.78 6.21 11.15
C THR A 166 0.78 7.50 11.94
N ASP A 167 -0.12 7.65 12.90
CA ASP A 167 -0.25 8.84 13.75
C ASP A 167 1.00 9.10 14.59
N ILE A 168 1.64 8.04 15.10
CA ILE A 168 2.92 8.14 15.83
C ILE A 168 4.02 8.67 14.93
N ILE A 169 4.12 8.19 13.68
CA ILE A 169 5.13 8.67 12.72
C ILE A 169 4.88 10.13 12.37
N ASP A 170 3.65 10.52 12.08
CA ASP A 170 3.26 11.90 11.78
C ASP A 170 3.61 12.87 12.91
N ALA A 171 3.28 12.47 14.13
CA ALA A 171 3.61 13.24 15.32
C ALA A 171 5.12 13.35 15.50
N THR A 172 5.86 12.25 15.31
CA THR A 172 7.32 12.22 15.47
C THR A 172 8.02 13.10 14.43
N ILE A 173 7.55 13.12 13.17
CA ILE A 173 8.07 14.03 12.13
C ILE A 173 7.92 15.49 12.60
N LYS A 174 6.73 15.88 13.06
CA LYS A 174 6.45 17.25 13.53
C LYS A 174 7.29 17.63 14.75
N GLU A 175 7.39 16.73 15.73
CA GLU A 175 8.19 16.93 16.94
C GLU A 175 9.68 17.11 16.63
N CYS A 176 10.24 16.27 15.74
CA CYS A 176 11.63 16.38 15.33
C CYS A 176 11.91 17.69 14.59
N LEU A 177 11.03 18.12 13.69
CA LEU A 177 11.17 19.39 12.98
C LEU A 177 11.14 20.58 13.94
N GLU A 178 10.19 20.59 14.88
CA GLU A 178 10.09 21.65 15.87
C GLU A 178 11.33 21.69 16.77
N LYS A 179 11.82 20.53 17.20
CA LYS A 179 13.07 20.43 17.99
C LYS A 179 14.26 21.01 17.23
N ILE A 180 14.44 20.63 15.97
CA ILE A 180 15.53 21.16 15.13
C ILE A 180 15.40 22.67 14.96
N LYS A 181 14.19 23.18 14.68
CA LYS A 181 13.93 24.62 14.61
C LYS A 181 14.39 25.34 15.88
N GLN A 182 14.03 24.85 17.05
CA GLN A 182 14.40 25.44 18.33
C GLN A 182 15.91 25.35 18.61
N GLU A 183 16.58 24.28 18.24
CA GLU A 183 18.02 24.14 18.40
C GLU A 183 18.79 25.16 17.54
N TYR A 184 18.39 25.34 16.30
CA TYR A 184 19.05 26.27 15.38
C TYR A 184 18.62 27.72 15.57
N LEU A 185 17.46 28.01 16.17
CA LEU A 185 17.06 29.36 16.57
C LEU A 185 18.03 29.98 17.58
N LYS A 186 18.55 29.18 18.51
CA LYS A 186 19.55 29.64 19.49
C LYS A 186 20.84 30.17 18.86
N HIS A 187 21.13 29.77 17.62
CA HIS A 187 22.29 30.21 16.85
C HIS A 187 21.99 31.36 15.89
N GLY A 188 20.71 31.72 15.72
CA GLY A 188 20.26 32.67 14.70
C GLY A 188 19.26 33.72 15.17
N GLU A 189 19.26 34.07 16.48
CA GLU A 189 18.34 35.05 17.06
C GLU A 189 18.29 36.41 16.36
N GLU A 190 19.38 36.77 15.63
CA GLU A 190 19.49 37.99 14.85
C GLU A 190 18.76 37.96 13.49
N PHE A 191 18.29 36.76 13.04
CA PHE A 191 17.66 36.60 11.76
C PHE A 191 16.16 36.42 11.95
N SER A 192 15.40 37.48 11.79
CA SER A 192 13.95 37.49 11.95
C SER A 192 13.25 36.43 11.06
N GLY A 193 12.48 35.53 11.69
CA GLY A 193 11.70 34.50 11.01
C GLY A 193 12.49 33.26 10.56
N LEU A 194 13.78 33.11 10.95
CA LEU A 194 14.61 31.95 10.62
C LEU A 194 15.31 31.41 11.87
N PRO A 195 15.57 30.08 11.97
CA PRO A 195 15.15 29.02 11.02
C PRO A 195 13.64 28.76 11.03
N ASP A 196 13.15 28.17 9.92
CA ASP A 196 11.76 27.74 9.80
C ASP A 196 11.66 26.47 8.93
N TYR A 197 10.47 25.89 8.82
CA TYR A 197 10.22 24.77 7.92
C TYR A 197 8.81 24.81 7.33
N GLU A 198 8.63 24.13 6.21
CA GLU A 198 7.33 23.75 5.66
C GLU A 198 7.24 22.23 5.70
N LEU A 199 6.08 21.70 6.06
CA LEU A 199 5.79 20.26 6.09
C LEU A 199 4.50 20.00 5.36
N ASP A 200 4.55 19.07 4.40
CA ASP A 200 3.40 18.47 3.75
C ASP A 200 3.43 16.95 3.99
N ILE A 201 2.34 16.39 4.51
CA ILE A 201 2.16 14.96 4.65
C ILE A 201 0.95 14.57 3.83
N LEU A 202 1.13 13.61 2.93
CA LEU A 202 0.09 13.06 2.08
C LEU A 202 -0.11 11.58 2.41
N HIS A 203 -1.29 11.23 2.89
CA HIS A 203 -1.72 9.85 3.02
C HIS A 203 -2.26 9.36 1.68
N GLY A 204 -1.67 8.28 1.15
CA GLY A 204 -2.07 7.64 -0.09
C GLY A 204 -3.00 6.45 0.15
N TYR A 205 -2.65 5.27 -0.38
CA TYR A 205 -3.48 4.08 -0.22
C TYR A 205 -3.60 3.67 1.25
N PRO A 206 -4.80 3.32 1.73
CA PRO A 206 -4.98 2.80 3.07
C PRO A 206 -4.36 1.41 3.22
N VAL A 207 -4.33 0.89 4.43
CA VAL A 207 -3.98 -0.52 4.68
C VAL A 207 -4.97 -1.42 3.97
N LEU A 208 -4.48 -2.39 3.21
CA LEU A 208 -5.31 -3.45 2.64
C LEU A 208 -5.62 -4.48 3.73
N VAL A 209 -6.90 -4.57 4.08
CA VAL A 209 -7.38 -5.44 5.16
C VAL A 209 -8.43 -6.38 4.61
N ASN A 210 -8.10 -7.66 4.52
CA ASN A 210 -9.08 -8.69 4.17
C ASN A 210 -10.07 -8.92 5.30
N ASP A 211 -11.36 -8.95 4.99
CA ASP A 211 -12.39 -9.28 5.97
C ASP A 211 -12.17 -10.71 6.50
N PRO A 212 -12.05 -10.93 7.82
CA PRO A 212 -11.73 -12.25 8.38
C PRO A 212 -12.80 -13.31 8.09
N PHE A 213 -14.09 -12.94 8.14
CA PHE A 213 -15.18 -13.87 7.84
C PHE A 213 -15.20 -14.27 6.38
N PHE A 214 -15.05 -13.29 5.51
CA PHE A 214 -14.96 -13.52 4.06
C PHE A 214 -13.74 -14.40 3.73
N THR A 215 -12.59 -14.12 4.34
CA THR A 215 -11.33 -14.86 4.15
C THR A 215 -11.50 -16.34 4.55
N GLU A 216 -12.12 -16.62 5.68
CA GLU A 216 -12.34 -18.00 6.13
C GLU A 216 -13.29 -18.75 5.18
N ALA A 217 -14.38 -18.12 4.74
CA ALA A 217 -15.28 -18.73 3.77
C ALA A 217 -14.58 -19.04 2.43
N VAL A 218 -13.74 -18.10 1.94
CA VAL A 218 -12.92 -18.33 0.74
C VAL A 218 -11.94 -19.47 0.94
N ASN A 219 -11.28 -19.55 2.09
CA ASN A 219 -10.35 -20.64 2.42
C ASN A 219 -11.04 -22.02 2.30
N LEU A 220 -12.19 -22.17 2.94
CA LEU A 220 -12.98 -23.41 2.88
C LEU A 220 -13.40 -23.74 1.45
N LYS A 221 -13.88 -22.74 0.70
CA LYS A 221 -14.34 -22.95 -0.68
C LYS A 221 -13.22 -23.31 -1.65
N LEU A 222 -12.05 -22.72 -1.50
CA LEU A 222 -10.90 -23.06 -2.33
C LEU A 222 -10.46 -24.51 -2.12
N HIS A 223 -10.37 -24.97 -0.87
CA HIS A 223 -10.03 -26.36 -0.58
C HIS A 223 -11.07 -27.36 -1.10
N GLU A 224 -12.37 -27.00 -1.06
CA GLU A 224 -13.45 -27.83 -1.60
C GLU A 224 -13.37 -27.93 -3.13
N SER A 225 -13.19 -26.80 -3.82
CA SER A 225 -13.38 -26.70 -5.26
C SER A 225 -12.10 -26.92 -6.08
N PHE A 226 -10.94 -26.71 -5.49
CA PHE A 226 -9.62 -26.74 -6.14
C PHE A 226 -8.60 -27.54 -5.32
N PRO A 227 -8.82 -28.86 -5.14
CA PRO A 227 -7.93 -29.69 -4.32
C PRO A 227 -6.49 -29.80 -4.89
N GLU A 228 -6.29 -29.41 -6.16
CA GLU A 228 -4.99 -29.37 -6.82
C GLU A 228 -4.17 -28.13 -6.48
N LEU A 229 -4.80 -27.06 -5.96
CA LEU A 229 -4.10 -25.83 -5.58
C LEU A 229 -3.44 -25.97 -4.21
N THR A 230 -2.25 -25.40 -4.09
CA THR A 230 -1.64 -25.17 -2.77
C THR A 230 -2.17 -23.88 -2.19
N VAL A 231 -2.96 -23.98 -1.11
CA VAL A 231 -3.55 -22.80 -0.45
C VAL A 231 -2.75 -22.44 0.77
N TYR A 232 -2.34 -21.17 0.85
CA TYR A 232 -1.66 -20.55 1.99
C TYR A 232 -2.59 -19.54 2.65
N PRO A 233 -3.36 -19.94 3.70
CA PRO A 233 -4.41 -19.08 4.29
C PRO A 233 -3.86 -17.98 5.22
N GLU A 234 -2.57 -17.93 5.45
CA GLU A 234 -1.92 -16.98 6.36
C GLU A 234 -0.51 -16.61 5.88
N ILE A 235 -0.42 -16.01 4.68
CA ILE A 235 0.85 -15.49 4.17
C ILE A 235 1.30 -14.26 4.97
N GLU A 236 2.61 -13.97 4.93
CA GLU A 236 3.18 -12.84 5.64
C GLU A 236 2.65 -11.51 5.11
N LYS A 237 2.58 -10.49 6.00
CA LYS A 237 2.31 -9.10 5.62
C LYS A 237 3.42 -8.59 4.70
N THR A 238 3.06 -7.74 3.77
CA THR A 238 4.02 -7.08 2.88
C THR A 238 3.92 -5.56 2.97
N PHE A 239 5.07 -4.88 2.89
CA PHE A 239 5.11 -3.43 2.76
C PHE A 239 4.81 -2.93 1.33
N ALA A 240 4.45 -3.81 0.40
CA ALA A 240 3.77 -3.42 -0.82
C ALA A 240 2.42 -2.76 -0.49
N ALA A 241 1.87 -2.00 -1.41
CA ALA A 241 0.58 -1.36 -1.26
C ALA A 241 -0.24 -1.55 -2.54
N GLU A 242 -1.56 -1.43 -2.41
CA GLU A 242 -2.52 -1.72 -3.44
C GLU A 242 -3.76 -0.83 -3.23
N ASP A 243 -4.24 -0.16 -4.27
CA ASP A 243 -5.38 0.74 -4.17
C ASP A 243 -6.72 0.01 -4.04
N PHE A 244 -6.76 -1.30 -4.29
CA PHE A 244 -7.89 -2.17 -3.94
C PHE A 244 -8.29 -2.04 -2.47
N ALA A 245 -7.34 -1.66 -1.62
CA ALA A 245 -7.56 -1.33 -0.22
C ALA A 245 -8.69 -0.31 -0.01
N SER A 246 -8.86 0.65 -0.94
CA SER A 246 -9.94 1.65 -0.87
C SER A 246 -11.32 1.02 -1.02
N TYR A 247 -11.48 -0.01 -1.84
CA TYR A 247 -12.75 -0.75 -1.94
C TYR A 247 -13.11 -1.44 -0.63
N LEU A 248 -12.10 -2.01 0.05
CA LEU A 248 -12.28 -2.67 1.34
C LEU A 248 -12.59 -1.69 2.49
N GLN A 249 -12.47 -0.37 2.28
CA GLN A 249 -13.01 0.62 3.22
C GLN A 249 -14.54 0.74 3.12
N VAL A 250 -15.13 0.32 2.00
CA VAL A 250 -16.55 0.52 1.66
C VAL A 250 -17.36 -0.75 1.80
N VAL A 251 -16.83 -1.88 1.33
CA VAL A 251 -17.49 -3.19 1.36
C VAL A 251 -16.54 -4.29 1.83
N PRO A 252 -17.05 -5.33 2.51
CA PRO A 252 -16.22 -6.48 2.90
C PRO A 252 -15.73 -7.23 1.67
N GLY A 253 -14.60 -7.91 1.82
CA GLY A 253 -14.05 -8.70 0.72
C GLY A 253 -12.67 -9.26 0.99
N ILE A 254 -12.04 -9.73 -0.07
CA ILE A 254 -10.73 -10.35 -0.02
C ILE A 254 -9.87 -9.95 -1.22
N PHE A 255 -8.59 -9.77 -0.97
CA PHE A 255 -7.53 -9.69 -1.97
C PHE A 255 -6.66 -10.93 -1.90
N ILE A 256 -6.52 -11.62 -3.03
CA ILE A 256 -5.88 -12.93 -3.15
C ILE A 256 -4.57 -12.77 -3.93
N SER A 257 -3.50 -13.37 -3.44
CA SER A 257 -2.24 -13.56 -4.16
C SER A 257 -2.30 -14.85 -4.97
N LEU A 258 -2.11 -14.78 -6.28
CA LEU A 258 -2.02 -15.93 -7.19
C LEU A 258 -0.55 -16.15 -7.59
N GLY A 259 0.01 -17.30 -7.27
CA GLY A 259 1.39 -17.65 -7.59
C GLY A 259 1.57 -17.93 -9.08
N THR A 260 2.60 -17.32 -9.69
CA THR A 260 2.94 -17.49 -11.11
C THR A 260 4.39 -17.87 -11.34
N ARG A 261 5.19 -18.09 -10.29
CA ARG A 261 6.58 -18.53 -10.40
C ARG A 261 6.63 -19.94 -11.02
N ASN A 262 7.47 -20.11 -12.04
CA ASN A 262 7.70 -21.42 -12.63
C ASN A 262 9.18 -21.58 -12.98
N GLN A 263 9.93 -22.18 -12.08
CA GLN A 263 11.38 -22.38 -12.25
C GLN A 263 11.72 -23.23 -13.47
N LYS A 264 10.87 -24.20 -13.85
CA LYS A 264 11.08 -25.06 -15.01
C LYS A 264 10.96 -24.30 -16.34
N LYS A 265 10.11 -23.25 -16.37
CA LYS A 265 9.94 -22.35 -17.52
C LYS A 265 10.90 -21.14 -17.46
N GLY A 266 11.73 -21.02 -16.41
CA GLY A 266 12.62 -19.88 -16.21
C GLY A 266 11.91 -18.61 -15.69
N ILE A 267 10.67 -18.72 -15.26
CA ILE A 267 9.86 -17.61 -14.72
C ILE A 267 10.16 -17.49 -13.23
N VAL A 268 11.13 -16.65 -12.89
CA VAL A 268 11.66 -16.53 -11.52
C VAL A 268 11.83 -15.09 -11.03
N GLU A 269 11.76 -14.14 -11.95
CA GLU A 269 11.96 -12.72 -11.66
C GLU A 269 10.73 -12.12 -10.96
N ILE A 270 10.99 -11.25 -10.00
CA ILE A 270 9.92 -10.61 -9.23
C ILE A 270 9.19 -9.53 -10.06
N ASN A 271 7.97 -9.20 -9.62
CA ASN A 271 7.21 -8.06 -10.16
C ASN A 271 8.08 -6.80 -10.19
N HIS A 272 7.88 -5.94 -11.20
CA HIS A 272 8.64 -4.73 -11.51
C HIS A 272 10.08 -4.97 -12.03
N SER A 273 10.52 -6.22 -12.18
CA SER A 273 11.78 -6.52 -12.88
C SER A 273 11.65 -6.28 -14.38
N CYS A 274 12.73 -5.87 -15.03
CA CYS A 274 12.78 -5.77 -16.50
C CYS A 274 12.73 -7.12 -17.22
N ALA A 275 12.93 -8.22 -16.49
CA ALA A 275 12.81 -9.59 -16.97
C ALA A 275 11.59 -10.33 -16.39
N PHE A 276 10.62 -9.56 -15.84
CA PHE A 276 9.37 -10.11 -15.33
C PHE A 276 8.61 -10.88 -16.39
N ASP A 277 8.11 -12.05 -16.03
CA ASP A 277 7.27 -12.92 -16.83
C ASP A 277 6.31 -13.70 -15.92
N ILE A 278 5.27 -14.29 -16.48
CA ILE A 278 4.25 -15.05 -15.76
C ILE A 278 4.02 -16.42 -16.37
N ASP A 279 3.66 -17.40 -15.56
CA ASP A 279 3.14 -18.67 -16.05
C ASP A 279 1.69 -18.51 -16.48
N GLU A 280 1.46 -18.28 -17.78
CA GLU A 280 0.13 -18.01 -18.33
C GLU A 280 -0.87 -19.16 -18.11
N GLU A 281 -0.41 -20.39 -17.85
CA GLU A 281 -1.29 -21.55 -17.60
C GLU A 281 -2.16 -21.35 -16.34
N ILE A 282 -1.66 -20.53 -15.38
CA ILE A 282 -2.41 -20.25 -14.14
C ILE A 282 -3.57 -19.26 -14.34
N LEU A 283 -3.56 -18.47 -15.44
CA LEU A 283 -4.59 -17.44 -15.67
C LEU A 283 -6.01 -18.03 -15.81
N LEU A 284 -6.12 -19.22 -16.43
CA LEU A 284 -7.40 -19.93 -16.48
C LEU A 284 -7.90 -20.28 -15.07
N LYS A 285 -6.97 -20.73 -14.21
CA LYS A 285 -7.30 -21.03 -12.81
C LYS A 285 -7.77 -19.81 -12.05
N GLY A 286 -7.11 -18.64 -12.25
CA GLY A 286 -7.57 -17.37 -11.70
C GLY A 286 -8.99 -17.01 -12.14
N SER A 287 -9.32 -17.24 -13.42
CA SER A 287 -10.69 -17.07 -13.93
C SER A 287 -11.71 -18.00 -13.25
N GLU A 288 -11.36 -19.28 -13.09
CA GLU A 288 -12.19 -20.29 -12.41
C GLU A 288 -12.42 -19.91 -10.93
N ILE A 289 -11.39 -19.40 -10.25
CA ILE A 289 -11.49 -18.94 -8.85
C ILE A 289 -12.47 -17.78 -8.74
N PHE A 290 -12.33 -16.72 -9.56
CA PHE A 290 -13.27 -15.60 -9.58
C PHE A 290 -14.71 -16.08 -9.79
N HIS A 291 -14.92 -16.91 -10.80
CA HIS A 291 -16.24 -17.45 -11.12
C HIS A 291 -16.82 -18.28 -9.97
N THR A 292 -16.04 -19.21 -9.41
CA THR A 292 -16.50 -20.14 -8.37
C THR A 292 -16.82 -19.41 -7.07
N LEU A 293 -15.93 -18.52 -6.61
CA LEU A 293 -16.14 -17.76 -5.38
C LEU A 293 -17.34 -16.82 -5.49
N SER A 294 -17.48 -16.12 -6.62
CA SER A 294 -18.65 -15.25 -6.85
C SER A 294 -19.96 -16.03 -6.85
N LEU A 295 -20.02 -17.18 -7.51
CA LEU A 295 -21.23 -18.01 -7.51
C LEU A 295 -21.55 -18.60 -6.14
N ASP A 296 -20.55 -19.01 -5.37
CA ASP A 296 -20.73 -19.52 -4.03
C ASP A 296 -21.26 -18.42 -3.09
N PHE A 297 -20.68 -17.23 -3.16
CA PHE A 297 -21.16 -16.05 -2.44
C PHE A 297 -22.63 -15.74 -2.77
N LEU A 298 -22.98 -15.64 -4.04
CA LEU A 298 -24.34 -15.31 -4.46
C LEU A 298 -25.39 -16.35 -4.02
N LYS A 299 -24.99 -17.62 -3.90
CA LYS A 299 -25.85 -18.68 -3.42
C LYS A 299 -26.01 -18.75 -1.91
N GLN A 300 -24.99 -18.33 -1.17
CA GLN A 300 -24.88 -18.50 0.28
C GLN A 300 -24.13 -17.31 0.93
N PRO A 301 -24.61 -16.05 0.76
CA PRO A 301 -23.93 -14.86 1.24
C PRO A 301 -23.71 -14.86 2.77
N GLU A 302 -24.59 -15.54 3.52
CA GLU A 302 -24.51 -15.68 4.97
C GLU A 302 -23.25 -16.44 5.46
N LYS A 303 -22.56 -17.16 4.59
CA LYS A 303 -21.29 -17.81 4.92
C LYS A 303 -20.12 -16.83 4.88
N TYR A 304 -20.24 -15.75 4.13
CA TYR A 304 -19.18 -14.81 3.83
C TYR A 304 -19.30 -13.51 4.62
N LEU A 305 -20.52 -13.14 5.00
CA LEU A 305 -20.80 -11.88 5.65
C LEU A 305 -21.08 -12.09 7.14
N SER A 306 -20.45 -11.28 7.98
CA SER A 306 -20.82 -11.18 9.39
C SER A 306 -22.27 -10.72 9.53
N LEU A 307 -22.98 -11.20 10.56
CA LEU A 307 -24.30 -10.70 10.94
C LEU A 307 -24.28 -9.23 11.39
N GLN A 308 -23.12 -8.69 11.69
CA GLN A 308 -22.92 -7.28 12.02
C GLN A 308 -22.79 -6.46 10.73
N LYS A 309 -23.31 -5.22 10.78
CA LYS A 309 -23.12 -4.27 9.67
C LYS A 309 -21.63 -4.00 9.49
N TYR A 310 -21.15 -4.06 8.25
CA TYR A 310 -19.78 -3.70 7.94
C TYR A 310 -19.54 -2.19 8.17
N HIS A 311 -18.53 -1.86 8.96
CA HIS A 311 -18.16 -0.49 9.32
C HIS A 311 -16.77 -0.10 8.81
N GLY A 312 -16.21 -0.91 7.92
CA GLY A 312 -14.85 -0.77 7.43
C GLY A 312 -13.84 -1.63 8.21
N PRO A 313 -12.59 -1.67 7.75
CA PRO A 313 -11.58 -2.58 8.27
C PRO A 313 -11.01 -2.18 9.64
N GLN A 314 -11.31 -0.99 10.15
CA GLN A 314 -10.82 -0.50 11.46
C GLN A 314 -11.12 -1.47 12.60
N GLU A 315 -12.27 -2.16 12.55
CA GLU A 315 -12.65 -3.16 13.55
C GLU A 315 -11.68 -4.33 13.68
N TYR A 316 -10.91 -4.61 12.62
CA TYR A 316 -9.97 -5.74 12.56
C TYR A 316 -8.53 -5.33 12.87
N ILE A 317 -8.21 -4.04 12.66
CA ILE A 317 -6.87 -3.50 12.94
C ILE A 317 -6.66 -3.33 14.44
N GLU A 318 -7.69 -2.89 15.18
CA GLU A 318 -7.60 -2.61 16.62
C GLU A 318 -7.55 -3.88 17.49
N LYS A 319 -7.81 -5.05 16.93
CA LYS A 319 -7.86 -6.34 17.66
C LYS A 319 -6.63 -7.23 17.43
N THR A 320 -5.69 -6.81 16.59
CA THR A 320 -4.44 -7.55 16.29
C THR A 320 -3.23 -6.88 16.90
#